data_1bcb54353ab32fa7368150cb67e643e1
#
_entry.id   1bcb54353ab32fa7368150cb67e643e1
#
_cell.length_a   1.000
_cell.length_b   1.000
_cell.length_c   1.000
_cell.angle_alpha   90.00
_cell.angle_beta   90.00
_cell.angle_gamma   90.00
#
_symmetry.space_group_name_H-M   'P 1'
#
loop_
_entity.id
_entity.type
_entity.pdbx_description
1 polymer ?
#
loop_
_entity_poly.entity_id
_entity_poly.type
_entity_poly.pdbx_seq_one_letter_code
_entity_poly.pdbx_strand_id
1 'polypeptide(L)'
;MVSTAARSVTSQAMAMARRQAKSGADAFFVADDLHPQTIAVIETRAAPLGIRILKGGVGDLKADQVFGAIFQYPGTHGHVRDLTPEIAALHETRALAIVATDLLALCLLREPGAMGADIAVGSAQRFGVPMGYGGPHAAFMACRDALKRAMPGRIVGVSVDSGGNQAYRLSLQTREQHIRRE
;
A
#
# COMPACT_ATOMS: atom_id res chain seq x y z
N MET A 1 -13.04 11.66 7.27
CA MET A 1 -12.73 12.16 5.90
C MET A 1 -11.45 11.47 5.43
N VAL A 2 -11.52 10.69 4.36
CA VAL A 2 -10.32 9.99 3.86
C VAL A 2 -9.45 10.96 3.08
N SER A 3 -8.20 11.06 3.46
CA SER A 3 -7.20 11.95 2.86
C SER A 3 -6.98 11.63 1.37
N THR A 4 -6.84 12.65 0.52
CA THR A 4 -6.48 12.49 -0.89
C THR A 4 -5.15 11.75 -1.06
N ALA A 5 -4.17 11.98 -0.19
CA ALA A 5 -2.89 11.29 -0.21
C ALA A 5 -3.05 9.79 0.13
N ALA A 6 -3.89 9.44 1.11
CA ALA A 6 -4.17 8.03 1.43
C ALA A 6 -4.81 7.29 0.26
N ARG A 7 -5.72 7.93 -0.47
CA ARG A 7 -6.32 7.36 -1.69
C ARG A 7 -5.31 7.18 -2.82
N SER A 8 -4.42 8.14 -2.99
CA SER A 8 -3.35 8.06 -3.98
C SER A 8 -2.37 6.92 -3.66
N VAL A 9 -2.01 6.74 -2.39
CA VAL A 9 -1.07 5.69 -1.98
C VAL A 9 -1.66 4.28 -2.16
N THR A 10 -2.99 4.10 -2.07
CA THR A 10 -3.63 2.80 -2.36
C THR A 10 -3.47 2.42 -3.82
N SER A 11 -3.62 3.36 -4.75
CA SER A 11 -3.40 3.11 -6.18
C SER A 11 -1.93 2.83 -6.51
N GLN A 12 -1.01 3.46 -5.80
CA GLN A 12 0.42 3.15 -5.92
C GLN A 12 0.74 1.74 -5.42
N ALA A 13 0.09 1.31 -4.31
CA ALA A 13 0.22 -0.05 -3.81
C ALA A 13 -0.32 -1.09 -4.81
N MET A 14 -1.47 -0.84 -5.46
CA MET A 14 -1.98 -1.67 -6.56
C MET A 14 -0.97 -1.77 -7.71
N ALA A 15 -0.43 -0.65 -8.17
CA ALA A 15 0.56 -0.64 -9.25
C ALA A 15 1.86 -1.34 -8.86
N MET A 16 2.26 -1.23 -7.58
CA MET A 16 3.40 -1.97 -7.03
C MET A 16 3.12 -3.47 -7.00
N ALA A 17 1.94 -3.89 -6.54
CA ALA A 17 1.52 -5.28 -6.55
C ALA A 17 1.51 -5.85 -7.97
N ARG A 18 1.00 -5.12 -8.96
CA ARG A 18 1.00 -5.55 -10.39
C ARG A 18 2.40 -5.86 -10.90
N ARG A 19 3.41 -5.08 -10.48
CA ARG A 19 4.80 -5.29 -10.90
C ARG A 19 5.52 -6.40 -10.15
N GLN A 20 5.10 -6.72 -8.93
CA GLN A 20 5.84 -7.61 -8.02
C GLN A 20 5.19 -8.97 -7.83
N ALA A 21 3.86 -9.07 -8.01
CA ALA A 21 3.16 -10.33 -7.91
C ALA A 21 3.62 -11.33 -8.98
N LYS A 22 3.65 -12.59 -8.60
CA LYS A 22 4.07 -13.71 -9.47
C LYS A 22 2.89 -14.65 -9.78
N SER A 23 1.66 -14.20 -9.54
CA SER A 23 0.46 -15.02 -9.73
C SER A 23 0.10 -15.32 -11.18
N GLY A 24 0.57 -14.49 -12.13
CA GLY A 24 0.17 -14.61 -13.54
C GLY A 24 -1.24 -14.07 -13.86
N ALA A 25 -2.06 -13.75 -12.87
CA ALA A 25 -3.39 -13.18 -13.04
C ALA A 25 -3.34 -11.70 -13.45
N ASP A 26 -4.42 -11.21 -14.07
CA ASP A 26 -4.52 -9.84 -14.59
C ASP A 26 -5.48 -8.94 -13.81
N ALA A 27 -6.26 -9.51 -12.90
CA ALA A 27 -7.24 -8.78 -12.11
C ALA A 27 -6.71 -8.38 -10.72
N PHE A 28 -7.34 -7.36 -10.17
CA PHE A 28 -7.11 -6.88 -8.81
C PHE A 28 -8.40 -6.88 -8.02
N PHE A 29 -8.41 -7.49 -6.84
CA PHE A 29 -9.59 -7.53 -5.98
C PHE A 29 -9.63 -6.32 -5.05
N VAL A 30 -10.82 -5.75 -4.92
CA VAL A 30 -11.12 -4.62 -4.06
C VAL A 30 -12.29 -5.00 -3.15
N ALA A 31 -12.05 -5.10 -1.86
CA ALA A 31 -13.10 -5.37 -0.90
C ALA A 31 -14.14 -4.24 -0.90
N ASP A 32 -15.41 -4.59 -0.83
CA ASP A 32 -16.54 -3.66 -0.94
C ASP A 32 -16.67 -2.73 0.28
N ASP A 33 -16.06 -3.09 1.41
CA ASP A 33 -16.01 -2.29 2.62
C ASP A 33 -14.87 -1.26 2.65
N LEU A 34 -14.08 -1.12 1.56
CA LEU A 34 -13.19 0.02 1.40
C LEU A 34 -14.00 1.32 1.35
N HIS A 35 -13.35 2.42 1.74
CA HIS A 35 -13.97 3.73 1.58
C HIS A 35 -14.33 4.00 0.12
N PRO A 36 -15.56 4.44 -0.19
CA PRO A 36 -16.03 4.61 -1.57
C PRO A 36 -15.11 5.49 -2.43
N GLN A 37 -14.55 6.55 -1.83
CA GLN A 37 -13.61 7.43 -2.53
C GLN A 37 -12.28 6.72 -2.87
N THR A 38 -11.87 5.76 -2.06
CA THR A 38 -10.67 4.95 -2.32
C THR A 38 -10.92 4.00 -3.49
N ILE A 39 -12.09 3.36 -3.51
CA ILE A 39 -12.53 2.51 -4.63
C ILE A 39 -12.51 3.30 -5.93
N ALA A 40 -13.14 4.48 -5.96
CA ALA A 40 -13.21 5.33 -7.15
C ALA A 40 -11.81 5.72 -7.68
N VAL A 41 -10.86 6.02 -6.79
CA VAL A 41 -9.47 6.33 -7.19
C VAL A 41 -8.76 5.09 -7.75
N ILE A 42 -8.95 3.93 -7.14
CA ILE A 42 -8.38 2.67 -7.63
C ILE A 42 -8.90 2.40 -9.06
N GLU A 43 -10.20 2.47 -9.28
CA GLU A 43 -10.84 2.28 -10.60
C GLU A 43 -10.30 3.27 -11.65
N THR A 44 -10.24 4.55 -11.30
CA THR A 44 -9.70 5.59 -12.19
C THR A 44 -8.25 5.33 -12.58
N ARG A 45 -7.45 4.81 -11.67
CA ARG A 45 -6.03 4.50 -11.91
C ARG A 45 -5.80 3.14 -12.57
N ALA A 46 -6.72 2.21 -12.40
CA ALA A 46 -6.67 0.89 -13.02
C ALA A 46 -6.98 0.95 -14.52
N ALA A 47 -7.96 1.78 -14.92
CA ALA A 47 -8.45 1.86 -16.29
C ALA A 47 -7.35 2.11 -17.34
N PRO A 48 -6.48 3.13 -17.23
CA PRO A 48 -5.42 3.37 -18.22
C PRO A 48 -4.32 2.30 -18.23
N LEU A 49 -4.23 1.48 -17.15
CA LEU A 49 -3.29 0.39 -17.04
C LEU A 49 -3.86 -0.96 -17.54
N GLY A 50 -5.12 -0.97 -17.99
CA GLY A 50 -5.80 -2.19 -18.40
C GLY A 50 -6.00 -3.20 -17.25
N ILE A 51 -5.99 -2.76 -15.99
CA ILE A 51 -6.19 -3.61 -14.84
C ILE A 51 -7.68 -3.84 -14.63
N ARG A 52 -8.11 -5.09 -14.65
CA ARG A 52 -9.48 -5.48 -14.36
C ARG A 52 -9.72 -5.48 -12.85
N ILE A 53 -10.71 -4.71 -12.38
CA ILE A 53 -11.09 -4.64 -10.98
C ILE A 53 -12.23 -5.62 -10.71
N LEU A 54 -12.03 -6.49 -9.71
CA LEU A 54 -13.07 -7.35 -9.14
C LEU A 54 -13.47 -6.78 -7.79
N LYS A 55 -14.76 -6.50 -7.60
CA LYS A 55 -15.30 -5.99 -6.33
C LYS A 55 -16.20 -7.03 -5.69
N GLY A 56 -16.14 -7.15 -4.37
CA GLY A 56 -17.00 -8.06 -3.61
C GLY A 56 -16.72 -8.01 -2.12
N GLY A 57 -17.51 -8.73 -1.36
CA GLY A 57 -17.24 -8.97 0.05
C GLY A 57 -15.92 -9.73 0.23
N VAL A 58 -15.33 -9.62 1.41
CA VAL A 58 -14.05 -10.28 1.71
C VAL A 58 -14.09 -11.79 1.40
N GLY A 59 -15.24 -12.45 1.67
CA GLY A 59 -15.44 -13.89 1.38
C GLY A 59 -15.63 -14.23 -0.11
N ASP A 60 -15.80 -13.23 -0.99
CA ASP A 60 -15.95 -13.45 -2.44
C ASP A 60 -14.60 -13.51 -3.16
N LEU A 61 -13.50 -13.33 -2.43
CA LEU A 61 -12.15 -13.37 -2.99
C LEU A 61 -11.87 -14.73 -3.65
N LYS A 62 -11.48 -14.67 -4.93
CA LYS A 62 -10.93 -15.80 -5.68
C LYS A 62 -9.46 -15.54 -5.94
N ALA A 63 -8.62 -16.05 -5.06
CA ALA A 63 -7.20 -15.74 -5.01
C ALA A 63 -6.45 -16.14 -6.30
N ASP A 64 -6.90 -17.19 -6.99
CA ASP A 64 -6.36 -17.68 -8.25
C ASP A 64 -6.61 -16.75 -9.46
N GLN A 65 -7.57 -15.83 -9.34
CA GLN A 65 -7.96 -14.92 -10.41
C GLN A 65 -7.31 -13.53 -10.32
N VAL A 66 -6.54 -13.27 -9.26
CA VAL A 66 -6.01 -11.93 -8.99
C VAL A 66 -4.50 -11.92 -8.77
N PHE A 67 -3.85 -10.82 -9.17
CA PHE A 67 -2.45 -10.59 -8.83
C PHE A 67 -2.28 -9.96 -7.43
N GLY A 68 -3.38 -9.48 -6.86
CA GLY A 68 -3.40 -8.92 -5.52
C GLY A 68 -4.78 -8.48 -5.11
N ALA A 69 -4.93 -8.21 -3.83
CA ALA A 69 -6.18 -7.74 -3.24
C ALA A 69 -5.92 -6.60 -2.25
N ILE A 70 -6.92 -5.73 -2.09
CA ILE A 70 -6.91 -4.70 -1.06
C ILE A 70 -8.12 -4.82 -0.15
N PHE A 71 -7.86 -4.74 1.15
CA PHE A 71 -8.84 -4.79 2.22
C PHE A 71 -8.78 -3.52 3.05
N GLN A 72 -9.88 -3.14 3.67
CA GLN A 72 -9.96 -2.04 4.65
C GLN A 72 -10.02 -2.61 6.07
N TYR A 73 -9.19 -2.05 6.98
CA TYR A 73 -9.11 -2.51 8.35
C TYR A 73 -8.82 -1.34 9.32
N PRO A 74 -9.78 -0.96 10.18
CA PRO A 74 -11.20 -1.36 10.16
C PRO A 74 -11.92 -0.98 8.88
N GLY A 75 -12.99 -1.71 8.53
CA GLY A 75 -13.82 -1.43 7.35
C GLY A 75 -14.58 -0.10 7.45
N THR A 76 -15.14 0.36 6.36
CA THR A 76 -15.89 1.63 6.26
C THR A 76 -17.03 1.74 7.28
N HIS A 77 -17.66 0.63 7.61
CA HIS A 77 -18.76 0.57 8.58
C HIS A 77 -18.29 0.12 9.99
N GLY A 78 -16.99 0.16 10.25
CA GLY A 78 -16.41 -0.17 11.54
C GLY A 78 -16.19 -1.68 11.77
N HIS A 79 -16.36 -2.51 10.78
CA HIS A 79 -16.10 -3.95 10.92
C HIS A 79 -14.60 -4.20 11.17
N VAL A 80 -14.32 -5.02 12.16
CA VAL A 80 -12.98 -5.53 12.47
C VAL A 80 -12.96 -7.02 12.16
N ARG A 81 -12.20 -7.43 11.16
CA ARG A 81 -12.09 -8.82 10.69
C ARG A 81 -10.66 -9.31 10.80
N ASP A 82 -10.48 -10.57 11.12
CA ASP A 82 -9.18 -11.23 10.92
C ASP A 82 -9.04 -11.54 9.41
N LEU A 83 -8.07 -10.92 8.76
CA LEU A 83 -7.78 -11.09 7.33
C LEU A 83 -6.74 -12.18 7.07
N THR A 84 -6.29 -12.88 8.11
CA THR A 84 -5.25 -13.91 7.98
C THR A 84 -5.61 -15.00 6.96
N PRO A 85 -6.85 -15.54 6.91
CA PRO A 85 -7.21 -16.58 5.95
C PRO A 85 -7.12 -16.10 4.49
N GLU A 86 -7.64 -14.91 4.19
CA GLU A 86 -7.64 -14.35 2.83
C GLU A 86 -6.22 -14.00 2.37
N ILE A 87 -5.40 -13.48 3.28
CA ILE A 87 -4.00 -13.19 3.02
C ILE A 87 -3.23 -14.49 2.72
N ALA A 88 -3.46 -15.53 3.49
CA ALA A 88 -2.84 -16.84 3.25
C ALA A 88 -3.23 -17.40 1.88
N ALA A 89 -4.52 -17.34 1.52
CA ALA A 89 -5.00 -17.80 0.20
C ALA A 89 -4.35 -17.02 -0.96
N LEU A 90 -4.15 -15.70 -0.82
CA LEU A 90 -3.43 -14.90 -1.80
C LEU A 90 -1.98 -15.36 -1.94
N HIS A 91 -1.31 -15.65 -0.84
CA HIS A 91 0.09 -16.11 -0.87
C HIS A 91 0.25 -17.48 -1.54
N GLU A 92 -0.70 -18.40 -1.39
CA GLU A 92 -0.70 -19.69 -2.09
C GLU A 92 -0.68 -19.51 -3.61
N THR A 93 -1.34 -18.47 -4.13
CA THR A 93 -1.36 -18.13 -5.55
C THR A 93 -0.26 -17.14 -5.96
N ARG A 94 0.62 -16.73 -5.05
CA ARG A 94 1.67 -15.71 -5.22
C ARG A 94 1.12 -14.32 -5.57
N ALA A 95 -0.11 -14.06 -5.20
CA ALA A 95 -0.72 -12.74 -5.21
C ALA A 95 -0.32 -11.95 -3.97
N LEU A 96 -0.42 -10.62 -4.02
CA LEU A 96 -0.04 -9.75 -2.90
C LEU A 96 -1.25 -9.21 -2.15
N ALA A 97 -1.14 -9.18 -0.83
CA ALA A 97 -2.16 -8.66 0.06
C ALA A 97 -1.82 -7.22 0.49
N ILE A 98 -2.75 -6.30 0.25
CA ILE A 98 -2.68 -4.90 0.65
C ILE A 98 -3.74 -4.64 1.70
N VAL A 99 -3.38 -3.98 2.79
CA VAL A 99 -4.34 -3.57 3.82
C VAL A 99 -4.30 -2.05 3.99
N ALA A 100 -5.43 -1.42 3.76
CA ALA A 100 -5.65 -0.01 4.09
C ALA A 100 -6.09 0.09 5.54
N THR A 101 -5.38 0.86 6.37
CA THR A 101 -5.58 0.87 7.82
C THR A 101 -5.47 2.25 8.44
N ASP A 102 -5.96 2.36 9.67
CA ASP A 102 -5.85 3.53 10.54
C ASP A 102 -4.82 3.25 11.65
N LEU A 103 -3.72 4.01 11.67
CA LEU A 103 -2.65 3.82 12.64
C LEU A 103 -3.10 3.96 14.10
N LEU A 104 -4.10 4.81 14.39
CA LEU A 104 -4.62 4.93 15.74
C LEU A 104 -5.39 3.67 16.16
N ALA A 105 -6.14 3.05 15.25
CA ALA A 105 -6.82 1.80 15.51
C ALA A 105 -5.83 0.66 15.85
N LEU A 106 -4.64 0.67 15.26
CA LEU A 106 -3.60 -0.34 15.51
C LEU A 106 -2.98 -0.25 16.92
N CYS A 107 -3.29 0.77 17.71
CA CYS A 107 -2.94 0.78 19.13
C CYS A 107 -3.74 -0.27 19.93
N LEU A 108 -4.87 -0.73 19.40
CA LEU A 108 -5.77 -1.69 20.02
C LEU A 108 -5.95 -2.98 19.21
N LEU A 109 -5.75 -2.89 17.90
CA LEU A 109 -6.00 -3.98 16.96
C LEU A 109 -4.68 -4.60 16.50
N ARG A 110 -4.75 -5.87 16.10
CA ARG A 110 -3.61 -6.58 15.53
C ARG A 110 -3.16 -5.89 14.24
N GLU A 111 -1.87 -5.65 14.10
CA GLU A 111 -1.31 -4.98 12.93
C GLU A 111 -1.37 -5.84 11.67
N PRO A 112 -1.55 -5.23 10.49
CA PRO A 112 -1.63 -5.95 9.21
C PRO A 112 -0.43 -6.85 8.91
N GLY A 113 0.77 -6.44 9.32
CA GLY A 113 1.99 -7.23 9.17
C GLY A 113 1.94 -8.57 9.90
N ALA A 114 1.38 -8.61 11.13
CA ALA A 114 1.20 -9.85 11.89
C ALA A 114 0.10 -10.75 11.32
N MET A 115 -0.87 -10.19 10.57
CA MET A 115 -1.82 -10.97 9.78
C MET A 115 -1.22 -11.50 8.48
N GLY A 116 -0.01 -11.04 8.11
CA GLY A 116 0.68 -11.48 6.91
C GLY A 116 0.64 -10.52 5.73
N ALA A 117 0.04 -9.33 5.85
CA ALA A 117 -0.04 -8.37 4.76
C ALA A 117 1.35 -8.04 4.17
N ASP A 118 1.41 -7.87 2.85
CA ASP A 118 2.62 -7.52 2.13
C ASP A 118 2.85 -6.00 2.12
N ILE A 119 1.75 -5.25 2.05
CA ILE A 119 1.75 -3.79 2.00
C ILE A 119 0.65 -3.27 2.92
N ALA A 120 0.98 -2.31 3.77
CA ALA A 120 0.02 -1.56 4.56
C ALA A 120 0.05 -0.10 4.15
N VAL A 121 -1.12 0.51 3.97
CA VAL A 121 -1.26 1.90 3.53
C VAL A 121 -2.29 2.63 4.37
N GLY A 122 -2.19 3.94 4.45
CA GLY A 122 -3.19 4.73 5.16
C GLY A 122 -2.81 6.20 5.29
N SER A 123 -3.52 6.89 6.18
CA SER A 123 -3.29 8.29 6.48
C SER A 123 -2.56 8.44 7.82
N ALA A 124 -1.52 9.28 7.85
CA ALA A 124 -0.85 9.70 9.07
C ALA A 124 -1.50 10.97 9.70
N GLN A 125 -2.64 11.43 9.18
CA GLN A 125 -3.33 12.60 9.66
C GLN A 125 -3.74 12.51 11.14
N ARG A 126 -3.96 11.28 11.63
CA ARG A 126 -4.28 10.98 13.03
C ARG A 126 -3.20 11.44 14.01
N PHE A 127 -1.97 11.62 13.56
CA PHE A 127 -0.86 12.12 14.38
C PHE A 127 -0.81 13.66 14.47
N GLY A 128 -1.88 14.34 14.09
CA GLY A 128 -2.01 15.78 14.27
C GLY A 128 -1.40 16.61 13.14
N VAL A 129 -1.31 16.10 11.92
CA VAL A 129 -0.93 16.90 10.77
C VAL A 129 -1.98 17.97 10.52
N PRO A 130 -1.68 19.29 10.69
CA PRO A 130 -2.69 20.35 10.60
C PRO A 130 -3.16 20.53 9.16
N MET A 131 -4.42 20.93 9.01
CA MET A 131 -4.96 21.32 7.71
C MET A 131 -4.56 22.78 7.42
N GLY A 132 -3.43 22.96 6.75
CA GLY A 132 -2.97 24.26 6.26
C GLY A 132 -2.86 24.24 4.73
N TYR A 133 -2.81 25.38 4.08
CA TYR A 133 -2.60 25.51 2.63
C TYR A 133 -3.43 24.53 1.78
N GLY A 134 -4.71 24.41 2.06
CA GLY A 134 -5.61 23.44 1.39
C GLY A 134 -5.64 22.06 2.02
N GLY A 135 -5.06 21.88 3.20
CA GLY A 135 -5.05 20.62 3.95
C GLY A 135 -4.01 19.62 3.47
N PRO A 136 -2.73 19.76 3.88
CA PRO A 136 -1.73 18.74 3.58
C PRO A 136 -2.14 17.42 4.19
N HIS A 137 -2.11 16.37 3.39
CA HIS A 137 -2.48 15.03 3.79
C HIS A 137 -1.26 14.13 3.77
N ALA A 138 -0.69 13.84 4.93
CA ALA A 138 0.34 12.84 5.05
C ALA A 138 -0.26 11.45 4.89
N ALA A 139 0.28 10.66 3.99
CA ALA A 139 -0.01 9.25 3.84
C ALA A 139 1.21 8.42 4.23
N PHE A 140 1.01 7.16 4.58
CA PHE A 140 2.09 6.21 4.79
C PHE A 140 1.92 4.99 3.88
N MET A 141 3.03 4.37 3.57
CA MET A 141 3.12 3.04 2.98
C MET A 141 4.21 2.28 3.70
N ALA A 142 3.87 1.12 4.21
CA ALA A 142 4.80 0.15 4.74
C ALA A 142 4.72 -1.13 3.91
N CYS A 143 5.83 -1.82 3.72
CA CYS A 143 5.86 -3.08 2.99
C CYS A 143 6.86 -4.06 3.61
N ARG A 144 6.72 -5.33 3.25
CA ARG A 144 7.72 -6.34 3.59
C ARG A 144 9.09 -5.98 3.01
N ASP A 145 10.16 -6.37 3.68
CA ASP A 145 11.54 -6.05 3.27
C ASP A 145 11.85 -6.48 1.84
N ALA A 146 11.31 -7.61 1.40
CA ALA A 146 11.47 -8.09 0.01
C ALA A 146 10.95 -7.10 -1.05
N LEU A 147 10.00 -6.22 -0.69
CA LEU A 147 9.37 -5.26 -1.59
C LEU A 147 9.97 -3.86 -1.52
N LYS A 148 10.90 -3.59 -0.61
CA LYS A 148 11.44 -2.24 -0.35
C LYS A 148 12.00 -1.52 -1.59
N ARG A 149 12.59 -2.26 -2.53
CA ARG A 149 13.14 -1.69 -3.77
C ARG A 149 12.08 -1.33 -4.81
N ALA A 150 10.86 -1.82 -4.64
CA ALA A 150 9.73 -1.55 -5.52
C ALA A 150 8.84 -0.42 -5.01
N MET A 151 9.10 0.09 -3.80
CA MET A 151 8.35 1.21 -3.23
C MET A 151 8.39 2.43 -4.15
N PRO A 152 7.25 3.12 -4.32
CA PRO A 152 7.22 4.38 -5.04
C PRO A 152 7.99 5.47 -4.28
N GLY A 153 8.61 6.39 -5.03
CA GLY A 153 9.37 7.49 -4.43
C GLY A 153 10.83 7.12 -4.16
N ARG A 154 11.46 7.93 -3.33
CA ARG A 154 12.88 7.82 -2.97
C ARG A 154 13.04 7.80 -1.47
N ILE A 155 13.87 6.89 -0.96
CA ILE A 155 14.21 6.84 0.45
C ILE A 155 15.53 7.59 0.65
N VAL A 156 15.49 8.58 1.52
CA VAL A 156 16.66 9.38 1.89
C VAL A 156 17.18 8.89 3.23
N GLY A 157 18.44 8.54 3.27
CA GLY A 157 19.15 8.14 4.48
C GLY A 157 20.08 9.23 4.99
N VAL A 158 20.32 9.26 6.29
CA VAL A 158 21.32 10.09 6.92
C VAL A 158 22.72 9.50 6.67
N SER A 159 23.67 10.34 6.33
CA SER A 159 25.07 10.00 6.06
C SER A 159 25.96 11.10 6.63
N VAL A 160 27.24 11.06 6.35
CA VAL A 160 28.19 12.12 6.61
C VAL A 160 28.93 12.51 5.33
N ASP A 161 29.28 13.79 5.21
CA ASP A 161 30.11 14.29 4.12
C ASP A 161 31.60 14.02 4.38
N SER A 162 32.47 14.42 3.47
CA SER A 162 33.92 14.28 3.62
C SER A 162 34.53 15.11 4.76
N GLY A 163 33.79 16.10 5.25
CA GLY A 163 34.17 16.92 6.43
C GLY A 163 33.61 16.38 7.75
N GLY A 164 32.90 15.25 7.74
CA GLY A 164 32.29 14.66 8.93
C GLY A 164 30.95 15.30 9.34
N ASN A 165 30.40 16.22 8.57
CA ASN A 165 29.10 16.84 8.86
C ASN A 165 27.95 15.95 8.41
N GLN A 166 26.79 16.11 9.07
CA GLN A 166 25.58 15.40 8.66
C GLN A 166 25.22 15.74 7.22
N ALA A 167 25.00 14.70 6.42
CA ALA A 167 24.58 14.80 5.03
C ALA A 167 23.43 13.84 4.74
N TYR A 168 22.75 14.04 3.63
CA TYR A 168 21.66 13.18 3.18
C TYR A 168 22.00 12.55 1.83
N ARG A 169 21.68 11.30 1.68
CA ARG A 169 21.84 10.58 0.42
C ARG A 169 20.68 9.64 0.17
N LEU A 170 20.48 9.24 -1.07
CA LEU A 170 19.51 8.21 -1.41
C LEU A 170 19.99 6.85 -0.89
N SER A 171 19.20 6.23 -0.02
CA SER A 171 19.59 4.98 0.67
C SER A 171 19.21 3.72 -0.10
N LEU A 172 18.19 3.76 -0.95
CA LEU A 172 17.84 2.69 -1.87
C LEU A 172 17.87 3.24 -3.28
N GLN A 173 18.90 2.88 -4.03
CA GLN A 173 19.05 3.27 -5.43
C GLN A 173 18.43 2.20 -6.31
N THR A 174 17.43 2.57 -7.10
CA THR A 174 17.04 1.80 -8.28
C THR A 174 18.06 2.07 -9.40
N ARG A 175 18.07 1.20 -10.45
CA ARG A 175 18.99 1.27 -11.59
C ARG A 175 19.08 2.63 -12.28
N GLU A 176 18.16 3.50 -12.07
CA GLU A 176 18.06 4.82 -12.74
C GLU A 176 18.94 5.90 -12.13
N GLN A 177 19.58 5.63 -11.01
CA GLN A 177 20.55 6.57 -10.44
C GLN A 177 21.95 6.12 -10.80
N HIS A 178 22.45 6.71 -11.87
CA HIS A 178 23.81 6.52 -12.32
C HIS A 178 24.80 6.98 -11.26
N ILE A 179 25.40 6.03 -10.57
CA ILE A 179 26.76 6.25 -10.10
C ILE A 179 27.61 6.14 -11.37
N ARG A 180 28.12 7.26 -11.90
CA ARG A 180 29.20 7.20 -12.85
C ARG A 180 30.33 6.44 -12.16
N ARG A 181 30.63 5.29 -12.65
CA ARG A 181 31.93 4.65 -12.41
C ARG A 181 32.88 5.35 -13.37
N GLU A 182 33.73 6.19 -12.82
CA GLU A 182 34.94 6.59 -13.52
C GLU A 182 35.90 5.41 -13.54
#